data_edbb9f396ec3b6408e31e4f5a2b16360
#
_entry.id   edbb9f396ec3b6408e31e4f5a2b16360
#
_cell.length_a   1.000
_cell.length_b   1.000
_cell.length_c   1.000
_cell.angle_alpha   90.00
_cell.angle_beta   90.00
_cell.angle_gamma   90.00
#
_symmetry.space_group_name_H-M   'P 1'
#
loop_
_entity.id
_entity.type
_entity.pdbx_description
1 polymer ?
#
loop_
_entity_poly.entity_id
_entity_poly.type
_entity_poly.pdbx_seq_one_letter_code
_entity_poly.pdbx_strand_id
1 'polypeptide(L)'
;MSKRIVEISPSVLGADLMRLGEEIKMAESLGIHWLHLDNMDGHFAPNISFGPDFVRAIRRQTNLFLDTHLMLSRPMQYIEAYAKAGADLITVHVEAEDNCAETLEAIHALGVRAGVSINPETPVSALEPLLPLCDLVLVMTVNPGSVSYTHLTLPTIA
;
A
#
# COMPACT_ATOMS: atom_id res chain seq x y z
N MET A 1 -23.50 17.75 -7.55
CA MET A 1 -22.50 17.34 -6.54
C MET A 1 -22.15 15.89 -6.82
N SER A 2 -20.91 15.61 -7.22
CA SER A 2 -20.43 14.22 -7.38
C SER A 2 -20.51 13.53 -6.01
N LYS A 3 -21.18 12.37 -5.92
CA LYS A 3 -21.13 11.54 -4.72
C LYS A 3 -19.67 11.16 -4.48
N ARG A 4 -19.11 11.51 -3.33
CA ARG A 4 -17.82 10.97 -2.90
C ARG A 4 -17.99 9.46 -2.74
N ILE A 5 -17.22 8.71 -3.50
CA ILE A 5 -17.12 7.25 -3.34
C ILE A 5 -16.10 7.03 -2.23
N VAL A 6 -16.49 6.26 -1.21
CA VAL A 6 -15.58 5.80 -0.16
C VAL A 6 -15.34 4.31 -0.41
N GLU A 7 -14.09 3.96 -0.64
CA GLU A 7 -13.64 2.57 -0.77
C GLU A 7 -12.95 2.14 0.53
N ILE A 8 -13.16 0.90 0.91
CA ILE A 8 -12.46 0.28 2.05
C ILE A 8 -11.41 -0.66 1.49
N SER A 9 -10.16 -0.46 1.90
CA SER A 9 -9.02 -1.31 1.54
C SER A 9 -8.47 -1.97 2.82
N PRO A 10 -9.01 -3.14 3.22
CA PRO A 10 -8.53 -3.83 4.42
C PRO A 10 -7.10 -4.33 4.21
N SER A 11 -6.25 -4.14 5.23
CA SER A 11 -4.89 -4.70 5.21
C SER A 11 -4.90 -6.19 5.56
N VAL A 12 -4.25 -6.98 4.71
CA VAL A 12 -4.05 -8.42 4.96
C VAL A 12 -3.07 -8.70 6.08
N LEU A 13 -2.36 -7.68 6.57
CA LEU A 13 -1.44 -7.82 7.70
C LEU A 13 -2.16 -8.23 9.00
N GLY A 14 -3.44 -7.85 9.14
CA GLY A 14 -4.28 -8.21 10.27
C GLY A 14 -5.06 -9.53 10.10
N ALA A 15 -4.93 -10.19 8.95
CA ALA A 15 -5.66 -11.41 8.65
C ALA A 15 -5.02 -12.66 9.28
N ASP A 16 -5.82 -13.72 9.45
CA ASP A 16 -5.27 -15.05 9.71
C ASP A 16 -4.62 -15.60 8.45
N LEU A 17 -3.30 -15.54 8.37
CA LEU A 17 -2.53 -15.96 7.19
C LEU A 17 -2.71 -17.45 6.86
N MET A 18 -3.07 -18.29 7.85
CA MET A 18 -3.36 -19.71 7.59
C MET A 18 -4.72 -19.94 6.92
N ARG A 19 -5.58 -18.90 6.95
CA ARG A 19 -6.92 -18.94 6.34
C ARG A 19 -7.15 -17.77 5.37
N LEU A 20 -6.08 -17.13 4.92
CA LEU A 20 -6.15 -15.92 4.13
C LEU A 20 -7.07 -16.03 2.90
N GLY A 21 -7.05 -17.16 2.21
CA GLY A 21 -7.94 -17.37 1.06
C GLY A 21 -9.43 -17.35 1.41
N GLU A 22 -9.80 -17.79 2.62
CA GLU A 22 -11.19 -17.74 3.11
C GLU A 22 -11.56 -16.30 3.49
N GLU A 23 -10.65 -15.57 4.13
CA GLU A 23 -10.87 -14.18 4.52
C GLU A 23 -10.98 -13.25 3.31
N ILE A 24 -10.19 -13.47 2.27
CA ILE A 24 -10.33 -12.75 0.98
C ILE A 24 -11.72 -12.98 0.38
N LYS A 25 -12.18 -14.24 0.30
CA LYS A 25 -13.52 -14.55 -0.20
C LYS A 25 -14.63 -13.92 0.64
N MET A 26 -14.44 -13.88 1.95
CA MET A 26 -15.38 -13.20 2.84
C MET A 26 -15.41 -11.70 2.53
N ALA A 27 -14.26 -11.04 2.39
CA ALA A 27 -14.18 -9.63 2.01
C ALA A 27 -14.89 -9.35 0.68
N GLU A 28 -14.67 -10.18 -0.35
CA GLU A 28 -15.37 -10.09 -1.64
C GLU A 28 -16.89 -10.19 -1.46
N SER A 29 -17.36 -11.13 -0.63
CA SER A 29 -18.80 -11.32 -0.37
C SER A 29 -19.46 -10.14 0.32
N LEU A 30 -18.68 -9.32 1.04
CA LEU A 30 -19.10 -8.09 1.71
C LEU A 30 -19.02 -6.85 0.81
N GLY A 31 -18.64 -7.01 -0.47
CA GLY A 31 -18.55 -5.93 -1.43
C GLY A 31 -17.25 -5.12 -1.32
N ILE A 32 -16.20 -5.68 -0.73
CA ILE A 32 -14.86 -5.10 -0.77
C ILE A 32 -14.31 -5.26 -2.18
N HIS A 33 -13.67 -4.20 -2.70
CA HIS A 33 -13.06 -4.20 -4.04
C HIS A 33 -11.54 -4.04 -4.01
N TRP A 34 -10.97 -3.65 -2.87
CA TRP A 34 -9.54 -3.40 -2.67
C TRP A 34 -8.98 -4.25 -1.55
N LEU A 35 -7.69 -4.63 -1.67
CA LEU A 35 -6.91 -5.22 -0.58
C LEU A 35 -5.62 -4.42 -0.42
N HIS A 36 -5.29 -4.07 0.81
CA HIS A 36 -4.05 -3.38 1.15
C HIS A 36 -2.97 -4.39 1.57
N LEU A 37 -1.81 -4.32 0.91
CA LEU A 37 -0.70 -5.25 1.08
C LEU A 37 0.52 -4.51 1.62
N ASP A 38 0.71 -4.54 2.95
CA ASP A 38 1.82 -3.88 3.64
C ASP A 38 3.10 -4.72 3.55
N ASN A 39 4.10 -4.24 2.80
CA ASN A 39 5.38 -4.91 2.59
C ASN A 39 6.49 -4.15 3.30
N MET A 40 7.26 -4.84 4.16
CA MET A 40 8.26 -4.27 5.05
C MET A 40 9.57 -5.06 4.96
N ASP A 41 10.71 -4.37 4.99
CA ASP A 41 12.05 -4.93 4.81
C ASP A 41 12.88 -5.07 6.10
N GLY A 42 12.35 -4.62 7.23
CA GLY A 42 13.08 -4.62 8.51
C GLY A 42 14.11 -3.49 8.65
N HIS A 43 14.21 -2.59 7.65
CA HIS A 43 15.11 -1.44 7.64
C HIS A 43 14.33 -0.12 7.65
N PHE A 44 13.47 0.08 6.67
CA PHE A 44 12.58 1.24 6.64
C PHE A 44 11.56 1.19 7.78
N ALA A 45 10.98 0.03 8.01
CA ALA A 45 10.07 -0.25 9.12
C ALA A 45 10.66 -1.35 10.03
N PRO A 46 10.48 -1.29 11.36
CA PRO A 46 11.07 -2.26 12.30
C PRO A 46 10.30 -3.60 12.31
N ASN A 47 9.91 -4.08 11.17
CA ASN A 47 9.21 -5.34 10.96
C ASN A 47 9.54 -5.91 9.58
N ILE A 48 9.38 -7.22 9.40
CA ILE A 48 9.47 -7.92 8.11
C ILE A 48 8.12 -8.56 7.86
N SER A 49 7.52 -8.31 6.70
CA SER A 49 6.21 -8.88 6.41
C SER A 49 6.22 -9.74 5.15
N PHE A 50 5.82 -9.18 4.02
CA PHE A 50 5.56 -9.89 2.79
C PHE A 50 6.53 -9.50 1.69
N GLY A 51 6.51 -10.27 0.60
CA GLY A 51 7.29 -9.99 -0.59
C GLY A 51 6.48 -10.26 -1.87
N PRO A 52 7.11 -10.09 -3.07
CA PRO A 52 6.41 -10.23 -4.35
C PRO A 52 5.73 -11.60 -4.54
N ASP A 53 6.31 -12.68 -3.99
CA ASP A 53 5.71 -14.01 -4.11
C ASP A 53 4.40 -14.14 -3.35
N PHE A 54 4.26 -13.44 -2.22
CA PHE A 54 3.01 -13.37 -1.48
C PHE A 54 1.94 -12.59 -2.27
N VAL A 55 2.29 -11.45 -2.87
CA VAL A 55 1.40 -10.68 -3.75
C VAL A 55 0.92 -11.56 -4.92
N ARG A 56 1.83 -12.32 -5.53
CA ARG A 56 1.51 -13.27 -6.62
C ARG A 56 0.58 -14.38 -6.16
N ALA A 57 0.75 -14.87 -4.95
CA ALA A 57 -0.14 -15.89 -4.38
C ALA A 57 -1.55 -15.34 -4.18
N ILE A 58 -1.69 -14.13 -3.65
CA ILE A 58 -2.99 -13.45 -3.51
C ILE A 58 -3.62 -13.21 -4.88
N ARG A 59 -2.86 -12.68 -5.86
CA ARG A 59 -3.37 -12.41 -7.21
C ARG A 59 -4.02 -13.63 -7.88
N ARG A 60 -3.50 -14.83 -7.59
CA ARG A 60 -4.07 -16.09 -8.10
C ARG A 60 -5.42 -16.45 -7.48
N GLN A 61 -5.77 -15.87 -6.34
CA GLN A 61 -6.98 -16.21 -5.59
C GLN A 61 -8.12 -15.20 -5.82
N THR A 62 -7.82 -13.98 -6.27
CA THR A 62 -8.80 -12.91 -6.35
C THR A 62 -8.55 -11.97 -7.53
N ASN A 63 -9.60 -11.27 -7.97
CA ASN A 63 -9.53 -10.15 -8.91
C ASN A 63 -9.70 -8.79 -8.21
N LEU A 64 -9.68 -8.74 -6.89
CA LEU A 64 -9.69 -7.48 -6.15
C LEU A 64 -8.51 -6.61 -6.54
N PHE A 65 -8.65 -5.30 -6.40
CA PHE A 65 -7.58 -4.35 -6.64
C PHE A 65 -6.52 -4.50 -5.54
N LEU A 66 -5.27 -4.82 -5.94
CA LEU A 66 -4.15 -5.01 -5.02
C LEU A 66 -3.38 -3.70 -4.85
N ASP A 67 -3.66 -3.00 -3.76
CA ASP A 67 -2.99 -1.80 -3.30
C ASP A 67 -1.73 -2.21 -2.50
N THR A 68 -0.57 -2.18 -3.16
CA THR A 68 0.68 -2.71 -2.64
C THR A 68 1.53 -1.59 -2.07
N HIS A 69 1.59 -1.50 -0.75
CA HIS A 69 2.33 -0.49 0.00
C HIS A 69 3.72 -0.99 0.36
N LEU A 70 4.75 -0.27 -0.10
CA LEU A 70 6.16 -0.63 0.08
C LEU A 70 6.81 0.25 1.15
N MET A 71 6.91 -0.26 2.36
CA MET A 71 7.71 0.29 3.45
C MET A 71 9.13 -0.30 3.37
N LEU A 72 9.83 0.05 2.28
CA LEU A 72 11.16 -0.45 1.94
C LEU A 72 12.15 0.71 1.87
N SER A 73 13.39 0.50 2.31
CA SER A 73 14.44 1.51 2.23
C SER A 73 14.78 1.85 0.76
N ARG A 74 14.77 0.85 -0.11
CA ARG A 74 15.10 0.97 -1.55
C ARG A 74 14.04 0.34 -2.43
N PRO A 75 12.84 0.93 -2.56
CA PRO A 75 11.73 0.35 -3.30
C PRO A 75 12.02 0.19 -4.80
N MET A 76 12.83 1.06 -5.42
CA MET A 76 13.17 1.03 -6.84
C MET A 76 13.71 -0.35 -7.28
N GLN A 77 14.42 -1.06 -6.41
CA GLN A 77 14.97 -2.38 -6.71
C GLN A 77 13.92 -3.48 -6.86
N TYR A 78 12.69 -3.24 -6.36
CA TYR A 78 11.65 -4.27 -6.23
C TYR A 78 10.37 -3.98 -7.02
N ILE A 79 10.15 -2.74 -7.50
CA ILE A 79 8.91 -2.35 -8.19
C ILE A 79 8.57 -3.26 -9.36
N GLU A 80 9.56 -3.68 -10.15
CA GLU A 80 9.35 -4.60 -11.27
C GLU A 80 8.86 -5.98 -10.80
N ALA A 81 9.40 -6.49 -9.69
CA ALA A 81 8.99 -7.77 -9.13
C ALA A 81 7.55 -7.71 -8.61
N TYR A 82 7.15 -6.62 -7.98
CA TYR A 82 5.77 -6.40 -7.50
C TYR A 82 4.79 -6.20 -8.66
N ALA A 83 5.17 -5.46 -9.69
CA ALA A 83 4.37 -5.30 -10.90
C ALA A 83 4.11 -6.66 -11.58
N LYS A 84 5.17 -7.47 -11.77
CA LYS A 84 5.05 -8.84 -12.30
C LYS A 84 4.28 -9.80 -11.39
N ALA A 85 4.23 -9.52 -10.10
CA ALA A 85 3.44 -10.29 -9.14
C ALA A 85 1.93 -10.00 -9.26
N GLY A 86 1.54 -8.90 -9.90
CA GLY A 86 0.15 -8.53 -10.15
C GLY A 86 -0.38 -7.43 -9.22
N ALA A 87 0.50 -6.57 -8.70
CA ALA A 87 0.09 -5.32 -8.04
C ALA A 87 -0.65 -4.41 -9.05
N ASP A 88 -1.78 -3.85 -8.64
CA ASP A 88 -2.52 -2.86 -9.45
C ASP A 88 -2.07 -1.43 -9.13
N LEU A 89 -1.61 -1.21 -7.91
CA LEU A 89 -1.02 0.03 -7.41
C LEU A 89 0.21 -0.30 -6.58
N ILE A 90 1.29 0.46 -6.75
CA ILE A 90 2.49 0.39 -5.91
C ILE A 90 2.68 1.75 -5.26
N THR A 91 2.61 1.79 -3.93
CA THR A 91 2.80 3.00 -3.12
C THR A 91 4.17 2.95 -2.46
N VAL A 92 4.96 4.02 -2.62
CA VAL A 92 6.30 4.18 -2.03
C VAL A 92 6.35 5.42 -1.15
N HIS A 93 7.26 5.44 -0.19
CA HIS A 93 7.42 6.54 0.74
C HIS A 93 8.33 7.64 0.21
N VAL A 94 8.00 8.91 0.50
CA VAL A 94 8.89 10.06 0.21
C VAL A 94 10.19 9.98 1.01
N GLU A 95 10.16 9.29 2.15
CA GLU A 95 11.29 9.11 3.06
C GLU A 95 12.21 7.93 2.68
N ALA A 96 11.90 7.19 1.62
CA ALA A 96 12.77 6.12 1.12
C ALA A 96 14.11 6.68 0.61
N GLU A 97 15.13 5.81 0.54
CA GLU A 97 16.47 6.22 0.09
C GLU A 97 16.53 6.57 -1.41
N ASP A 98 15.61 5.99 -2.22
CA ASP A 98 15.54 6.24 -3.66
C ASP A 98 14.88 7.59 -3.95
N ASN A 99 15.17 8.15 -5.14
CA ASN A 99 14.44 9.33 -5.62
C ASN A 99 12.97 8.98 -5.87
N CYS A 100 12.09 9.56 -5.07
CA CYS A 100 10.67 9.23 -5.11
C CYS A 100 10.03 9.55 -6.47
N ALA A 101 10.36 10.70 -7.09
CA ALA A 101 9.81 11.07 -8.41
C ALA A 101 10.22 10.07 -9.49
N GLU A 102 11.49 9.70 -9.55
CA GLU A 102 12.00 8.69 -10.50
C GLU A 102 11.34 7.33 -10.26
N THR A 103 11.10 6.97 -8.99
CA THR A 103 10.43 5.71 -8.63
C THR A 103 8.98 5.70 -9.10
N LEU A 104 8.23 6.80 -8.93
CA LEU A 104 6.85 6.92 -9.42
C LEU A 104 6.78 6.82 -10.95
N GLU A 105 7.66 7.50 -11.66
CA GLU A 105 7.75 7.40 -13.12
C GLU A 105 8.10 5.97 -13.58
N ALA A 106 9.01 5.30 -12.89
CA ALA A 106 9.37 3.91 -13.19
C ALA A 106 8.20 2.94 -12.95
N ILE A 107 7.39 3.15 -11.90
CA ILE A 107 6.17 2.37 -11.65
C ILE A 107 5.17 2.54 -12.82
N HIS A 108 4.94 3.78 -13.27
CA HIS A 108 4.09 4.04 -14.41
C HIS A 108 4.60 3.39 -15.69
N ALA A 109 5.92 3.39 -15.91
CA ALA A 109 6.53 2.73 -17.08
C ALA A 109 6.29 1.21 -17.10
N LEU A 110 6.03 0.59 -15.94
CA LEU A 110 5.63 -0.83 -15.82
C LEU A 110 4.13 -1.06 -16.06
N GLY A 111 3.34 -0.01 -16.32
CA GLY A 111 1.90 -0.10 -16.54
C GLY A 111 1.07 -0.27 -15.26
N VAL A 112 1.66 0.03 -14.11
CA VAL A 112 1.03 -0.05 -12.77
C VAL A 112 0.75 1.37 -12.28
N ARG A 113 -0.30 1.57 -11.50
CA ARG A 113 -0.57 2.86 -10.85
C ARG A 113 0.48 3.16 -9.80
N ALA A 114 0.84 4.43 -9.66
CA ALA A 114 1.84 4.90 -8.71
C ALA A 114 1.20 5.64 -7.54
N GLY A 115 1.54 5.23 -6.32
CA GLY A 115 1.13 5.89 -5.09
C GLY A 115 2.33 6.47 -4.34
N VAL A 116 2.11 7.55 -3.60
CA VAL A 116 3.10 8.15 -2.72
C VAL A 116 2.59 8.20 -1.29
N SER A 117 3.44 7.85 -0.33
CA SER A 117 3.13 7.88 1.11
C SER A 117 4.02 8.84 1.87
N ILE A 118 3.48 9.39 2.97
CA ILE A 118 4.24 10.17 3.96
C ILE A 118 4.01 9.63 5.37
N ASN A 119 5.07 9.70 6.18
CA ASN A 119 5.02 9.41 7.61
C ASN A 119 4.32 10.52 8.39
N PRO A 120 3.83 10.27 9.63
CA PRO A 120 3.13 11.28 10.44
C PRO A 120 3.95 12.55 10.69
N GLU A 121 5.27 12.43 10.80
CA GLU A 121 6.18 13.55 11.07
C GLU A 121 6.58 14.33 9.81
N THR A 122 6.33 13.78 8.61
CA THR A 122 6.71 14.41 7.35
C THR A 122 5.68 15.46 6.96
N PRO A 123 6.09 16.72 6.71
CA PRO A 123 5.14 17.74 6.33
C PRO A 123 4.50 17.46 4.97
N VAL A 124 3.19 17.74 4.87
CA VAL A 124 2.40 17.51 3.63
C VAL A 124 2.99 18.24 2.41
N SER A 125 3.71 19.35 2.61
CA SER A 125 4.40 20.05 1.53
C SER A 125 5.43 19.21 0.78
N ALA A 126 5.93 18.13 1.38
CA ALA A 126 6.82 17.17 0.70
C ALA A 126 6.13 16.46 -0.48
N LEU A 127 4.80 16.39 -0.47
CA LEU A 127 4.02 15.78 -1.55
C LEU A 127 3.79 16.71 -2.74
N GLU A 128 3.84 18.05 -2.56
CA GLU A 128 3.46 19.00 -3.59
C GLU A 128 4.13 18.75 -4.95
N PRO A 129 5.47 18.52 -5.02
CA PRO A 129 6.13 18.24 -6.29
C PRO A 129 5.79 16.86 -6.88
N LEU A 130 5.25 15.93 -6.09
CA LEU A 130 4.96 14.56 -6.47
C LEU A 130 3.51 14.35 -6.91
N LEU A 131 2.60 15.26 -6.56
CA LEU A 131 1.17 15.14 -6.90
C LEU A 131 0.90 14.94 -8.39
N PRO A 132 1.61 15.59 -9.32
CA PRO A 132 1.41 15.35 -10.75
C PRO A 132 1.88 13.97 -11.23
N LEU A 133 2.67 13.27 -10.42
CA LEU A 133 3.32 12.00 -10.74
C LEU A 133 2.68 10.80 -10.05
N CYS A 134 1.62 11.00 -9.26
CA CYS A 134 0.98 9.91 -8.52
C CYS A 134 -0.52 9.83 -8.76
N ASP A 135 -1.07 8.61 -8.67
CA ASP A 135 -2.50 8.32 -8.76
C ASP A 135 -3.17 8.27 -7.38
N LEU A 136 -2.36 8.07 -6.32
CA LEU A 136 -2.82 7.94 -4.95
C LEU A 136 -1.83 8.58 -3.98
N VAL A 137 -2.38 9.23 -2.95
CA VAL A 137 -1.62 9.70 -1.79
C VAL A 137 -2.07 8.93 -0.55
N LEU A 138 -1.13 8.27 0.12
CA LEU A 138 -1.34 7.58 1.38
C LEU A 138 -0.77 8.43 2.53
N VAL A 139 -1.64 8.91 3.40
CA VAL A 139 -1.23 9.63 4.61
C VAL A 139 -1.19 8.66 5.78
N MET A 140 0.02 8.35 6.26
CA MET A 140 0.18 7.50 7.42
C MET A 140 -0.33 8.19 8.69
N THR A 141 -1.17 7.50 9.45
CA THR A 141 -1.69 7.97 10.74
C THR A 141 -0.93 7.37 11.93
N VAL A 142 -0.07 6.39 11.64
CA VAL A 142 0.83 5.73 12.58
C VAL A 142 2.19 5.53 11.91
N ASN A 143 3.25 5.35 12.69
CA ASN A 143 4.56 5.08 12.12
C ASN A 143 4.59 3.72 11.41
N PRO A 144 5.30 3.61 10.25
CA PRO A 144 5.46 2.36 9.52
C PRO A 144 5.94 1.22 10.43
N GLY A 145 5.36 0.02 10.23
CA GLY A 145 5.70 -1.15 11.04
C GLY A 145 4.92 -1.30 12.34
N SER A 146 4.13 -0.30 12.74
CA SER A 146 3.23 -0.42 13.89
C SER A 146 2.11 -1.42 13.58
N VAL A 147 2.11 -2.57 14.25
CA VAL A 147 1.09 -3.64 14.06
C VAL A 147 -0.11 -3.42 14.99
N SER A 148 -0.08 -2.38 15.82
CA SER A 148 -1.08 -2.16 16.86
C SER A 148 -2.25 -1.30 16.37
N TYR A 149 -3.04 -1.82 15.45
CA TYR A 149 -4.30 -1.18 15.04
C TYR A 149 -5.46 -1.37 16.03
N THR A 150 -5.22 -1.99 17.18
CA THR A 150 -6.25 -2.31 18.18
C THR A 150 -6.83 -1.08 18.89
N HIS A 151 -6.30 0.13 18.66
CA HIS A 151 -6.72 1.37 19.34
C HIS A 151 -6.76 2.61 18.46
N LEU A 152 -7.03 2.46 17.14
CA LEU A 152 -7.43 3.60 16.33
C LEU A 152 -8.83 4.04 16.74
N THR A 153 -8.93 4.91 17.74
CA THR A 153 -10.09 5.78 17.87
C THR A 153 -10.02 6.78 16.72
N LEU A 154 -10.81 6.55 15.67
CA LEU A 154 -11.04 7.56 14.65
C LEU A 154 -11.53 8.82 15.37
N PRO A 155 -10.94 10.00 15.14
CA PRO A 155 -11.52 11.23 15.68
C PRO A 155 -12.92 11.36 15.14
N THR A 156 -13.90 11.36 16.04
CA THR A 156 -15.27 11.66 15.68
C THR A 156 -15.29 13.11 15.25
N ILE A 157 -15.41 13.36 13.95
CA ILE A 157 -15.68 14.70 13.44
C ILE A 157 -17.16 14.95 13.77
N ALA A 158 -17.39 15.78 14.78
CA ALA A 158 -18.69 16.30 15.10
C ALA A 158 -19.12 17.38 14.11
#